data_4b66d00e98771dacea4ff16d0cb7a5aa
#
_entry.id   4b66d00e98771dacea4ff16d0cb7a5aa
#
_cell.length_a   1.000
_cell.length_b   1.000
_cell.length_c   1.000
_cell.angle_alpha   90.00
_cell.angle_beta   90.00
_cell.angle_gamma   90.00
#
_symmetry.space_group_name_H-M   'P 1'
#
loop_
_entity.id
_entity.type
_entity.pdbx_description
1 polymer ?
#
loop_
_entity_poly.entity_id
_entity_poly.type
_entity_poly.pdbx_seq_one_letter_code
_entity_poly.pdbx_strand_id
1 'polypeptide(L)'
;GNIEEAAYTEDGVHINSEWLNGLGKQEAIDKMVDWLQEHHCGQKKVSYKLRDWLFSRQRYWGEPIPIVHMEDGTMRTVPVEELPLELPATKNFQPHDSGESPLANCEDWLEVEIDGQKGRRETNTMPQWAGSCWYYIRYIDPHNSEQICDPKLLDKWLPVDLYVGGAEHAVLHLLYSRFWHKVLYDCGVVKCKEPWQRLVHQGMILGDNNEKMSKSRGNVVNPDDIVASHGADSLRLYEMFMGPLEASLPWSTNGLDGSRKWLDR
;
A
#
# COMPACT_ATOMS: atom_id res chain seq x y z
N GLY A 1 22.90 39.30 -7.21
CA GLY A 1 23.94 38.48 -6.59
C GLY A 1 25.19 38.47 -7.43
N ASN A 2 26.34 38.23 -6.81
CA ASN A 2 27.59 38.09 -7.54
C ASN A 2 27.68 36.71 -8.17
N ILE A 3 27.57 36.60 -9.49
CA ILE A 3 27.61 35.37 -10.25
C ILE A 3 29.00 34.70 -10.28
N GLU A 4 30.04 35.41 -9.82
CA GLU A 4 31.40 34.84 -9.69
C GLU A 4 31.55 33.96 -8.44
N GLU A 5 30.68 34.15 -7.45
CA GLU A 5 30.70 33.37 -6.20
C GLU A 5 29.71 32.20 -6.19
N ALA A 6 28.54 32.36 -6.81
CA ALA A 6 27.51 31.33 -6.90
C ALA A 6 26.57 31.54 -8.09
N ALA A 7 25.94 30.46 -8.55
CA ALA A 7 24.91 30.53 -9.58
C ALA A 7 23.71 31.36 -9.09
N TYR A 8 23.20 32.24 -9.95
CA TYR A 8 21.98 32.97 -9.69
C TYR A 8 20.76 32.04 -9.85
N THR A 9 20.06 31.83 -8.76
CA THR A 9 18.93 30.85 -8.72
C THR A 9 17.56 31.50 -8.70
N GLU A 10 17.47 32.82 -8.57
CA GLU A 10 16.21 33.56 -8.56
C GLU A 10 15.72 33.83 -10.00
N ASP A 11 14.45 34.21 -10.12
CA ASP A 11 13.89 34.60 -11.42
C ASP A 11 14.38 35.98 -11.83
N GLY A 12 14.69 36.13 -13.12
CA GLY A 12 15.19 37.35 -13.70
C GLY A 12 14.98 37.41 -15.21
N VAL A 13 15.30 38.53 -15.79
CA VAL A 13 15.29 38.74 -17.22
C VAL A 13 16.61 38.25 -17.82
N HIS A 14 16.53 37.48 -18.91
CA HIS A 14 17.70 36.97 -19.62
C HIS A 14 18.50 38.14 -20.26
N ILE A 15 19.81 38.11 -20.03
CA ILE A 15 20.77 39.04 -20.65
C ILE A 15 21.93 38.24 -21.22
N ASN A 16 22.60 38.73 -22.24
CA ASN A 16 23.71 38.06 -22.93
C ASN A 16 23.34 36.66 -23.45
N SER A 17 22.06 36.48 -23.83
CA SER A 17 21.44 35.20 -24.24
C SER A 17 20.87 35.31 -25.67
N GLU A 18 21.45 36.16 -26.51
CA GLU A 18 21.06 36.38 -27.88
C GLU A 18 19.57 36.62 -28.09
N TRP A 19 18.90 35.72 -28.78
CA TRP A 19 17.45 35.81 -29.09
C TRP A 19 16.52 35.56 -27.89
N LEU A 20 17.05 35.17 -26.74
CA LEU A 20 16.32 35.06 -25.47
C LEU A 20 16.44 36.31 -24.60
N ASN A 21 17.24 37.33 -25.01
CA ASN A 21 17.38 38.56 -24.25
C ASN A 21 16.03 39.24 -24.02
N GLY A 22 15.84 39.78 -22.82
CA GLY A 22 14.62 40.48 -22.42
C GLY A 22 13.47 39.58 -22.00
N LEU A 23 13.58 38.24 -22.15
CA LEU A 23 12.55 37.30 -21.76
C LEU A 23 12.66 36.90 -20.28
N GLY A 24 11.52 36.72 -19.64
CA GLY A 24 11.43 36.07 -18.32
C GLY A 24 11.71 34.57 -18.44
N LYS A 25 11.88 33.90 -17.31
CA LYS A 25 12.25 32.47 -17.25
C LYS A 25 11.30 31.56 -18.05
N GLN A 26 9.99 31.71 -17.84
CA GLN A 26 9.02 30.83 -18.51
C GLN A 26 8.97 31.08 -20.02
N GLU A 27 8.97 32.33 -20.42
CA GLU A 27 8.97 32.73 -21.84
C GLU A 27 10.22 32.22 -22.57
N ALA A 28 11.39 32.31 -21.90
CA ALA A 28 12.64 31.79 -22.46
C ALA A 28 12.63 30.25 -22.59
N ILE A 29 12.05 29.54 -21.60
CA ILE A 29 11.87 28.08 -21.66
C ILE A 29 10.98 27.70 -22.85
N ASP A 30 9.81 28.31 -22.97
CA ASP A 30 8.86 27.98 -24.03
C ASP A 30 9.47 28.27 -25.42
N LYS A 31 10.11 29.43 -25.59
CA LYS A 31 10.77 29.80 -26.84
C LYS A 31 11.95 28.88 -27.19
N MET A 32 12.72 28.44 -26.19
CA MET A 32 13.80 27.46 -26.41
C MET A 32 13.25 26.10 -26.80
N VAL A 33 12.16 25.65 -26.15
CA VAL A 33 11.50 24.38 -26.50
C VAL A 33 10.98 24.41 -27.94
N ASP A 34 10.36 25.49 -28.36
CA ASP A 34 9.86 25.65 -29.74
C ASP A 34 11.03 25.58 -30.73
N TRP A 35 12.14 26.29 -30.45
CA TRP A 35 13.33 26.22 -31.26
C TRP A 35 13.93 24.82 -31.38
N LEU A 36 13.99 24.07 -30.24
CA LEU A 36 14.48 22.68 -30.22
C LEU A 36 13.61 21.74 -31.06
N GLN A 37 12.27 21.95 -31.03
CA GLN A 37 11.34 21.18 -31.84
C GLN A 37 11.46 21.47 -33.33
N GLU A 38 11.55 22.75 -33.70
CA GLU A 38 11.72 23.18 -35.10
C GLU A 38 13.01 22.64 -35.71
N HIS A 39 14.07 22.55 -34.90
CA HIS A 39 15.38 22.05 -35.36
C HIS A 39 15.54 20.54 -35.19
N HIS A 40 14.49 19.82 -34.75
CA HIS A 40 14.47 18.37 -34.54
C HIS A 40 15.59 17.84 -33.60
N CYS A 41 16.04 18.67 -32.64
CA CYS A 41 17.09 18.32 -31.68
C CYS A 41 16.58 18.20 -30.24
N GLY A 42 15.26 18.40 -29.96
CA GLY A 42 14.65 18.23 -28.67
C GLY A 42 13.13 18.35 -28.71
N GLN A 43 12.49 18.03 -27.60
CA GLN A 43 11.04 18.15 -27.44
C GLN A 43 10.65 18.42 -26.00
N LYS A 44 9.49 19.05 -25.78
CA LYS A 44 8.90 19.23 -24.47
C LYS A 44 8.51 17.87 -23.89
N LYS A 45 9.00 17.58 -22.69
CA LYS A 45 8.64 16.37 -21.94
C LYS A 45 8.15 16.75 -20.54
N VAL A 46 6.97 16.31 -20.21
CA VAL A 46 6.45 16.41 -18.84
C VAL A 46 6.94 15.22 -18.04
N SER A 47 7.61 15.49 -16.92
CA SER A 47 8.08 14.44 -16.02
C SER A 47 7.46 14.66 -14.64
N TYR A 48 6.82 13.64 -14.09
CA TYR A 48 6.24 13.68 -12.76
C TYR A 48 7.27 13.17 -11.75
N LYS A 49 7.37 13.83 -10.58
CA LYS A 49 8.23 13.41 -9.46
C LYS A 49 7.62 12.25 -8.66
N LEU A 50 6.74 11.47 -9.25
CA LEU A 50 6.16 10.28 -8.65
C LEU A 50 7.02 9.07 -9.02
N ARG A 51 7.26 8.21 -8.03
CA ARG A 51 7.84 6.88 -8.26
C ARG A 51 6.71 5.89 -8.47
N ASP A 52 6.97 4.87 -9.28
CA ASP A 52 6.04 3.76 -9.44
C ASP A 52 5.82 3.08 -8.08
N TRP A 53 4.57 2.78 -7.80
CA TRP A 53 4.24 1.96 -6.66
C TRP A 53 4.43 0.50 -7.03
N LEU A 54 5.37 -0.15 -6.34
CA LEU A 54 5.66 -1.55 -6.57
C LEU A 54 4.75 -2.42 -5.71
N PHE A 55 3.91 -3.22 -6.34
CA PHE A 55 3.02 -4.16 -5.68
C PHE A 55 3.76 -5.41 -5.20
N SER A 56 4.80 -5.83 -5.93
CA SER A 56 5.65 -6.98 -5.61
C SER A 56 6.91 -6.59 -4.83
N ARG A 57 7.50 -7.54 -4.15
CA ARG A 57 8.74 -7.39 -3.38
C ARG A 57 9.61 -8.65 -3.48
N GLN A 58 10.92 -8.47 -3.26
CA GLN A 58 11.91 -9.53 -3.12
C GLN A 58 11.83 -10.15 -1.72
N ARG A 59 10.71 -10.81 -1.42
CA ARG A 59 10.46 -11.44 -0.11
C ARG A 59 9.90 -12.83 -0.29
N TYR A 60 10.27 -13.75 0.60
CA TYR A 60 9.70 -15.09 0.61
C TYR A 60 8.22 -15.07 1.05
N TRP A 61 7.92 -14.40 2.17
CA TRP A 61 6.57 -14.35 2.70
C TRP A 61 5.69 -13.35 1.95
N GLY A 62 4.80 -13.87 1.16
CA GLY A 62 3.81 -13.16 0.36
C GLY A 62 3.14 -14.13 -0.60
N GLU A 63 2.02 -13.75 -1.20
CA GLU A 63 1.38 -14.54 -2.24
C GLU A 63 2.30 -14.61 -3.46
N PRO A 64 2.62 -15.82 -3.98
CA PRO A 64 3.43 -15.96 -5.17
C PRO A 64 2.68 -15.41 -6.40
N ILE A 65 3.43 -14.85 -7.34
CA ILE A 65 2.87 -14.32 -8.57
C ILE A 65 2.82 -15.46 -9.61
N PRO A 66 1.65 -15.84 -10.13
CA PRO A 66 1.51 -16.98 -11.03
C PRO A 66 1.95 -16.64 -12.47
N ILE A 67 3.18 -16.18 -12.62
CA ILE A 67 3.81 -15.83 -13.91
C ILE A 67 5.08 -16.65 -14.08
N VAL A 68 5.32 -17.06 -15.33
CA VAL A 68 6.53 -17.76 -15.76
C VAL A 68 7.20 -16.95 -16.86
N HIS A 69 8.49 -16.68 -16.69
CA HIS A 69 9.35 -16.06 -17.68
C HIS A 69 9.93 -17.15 -18.58
N MET A 70 9.55 -17.16 -19.84
CA MET A 70 9.96 -18.19 -20.79
C MET A 70 11.35 -17.86 -21.37
N GLU A 71 12.06 -18.92 -21.85
CA GLU A 71 13.38 -18.74 -22.48
C GLU A 71 13.34 -17.87 -23.75
N ASP A 72 12.20 -17.79 -24.44
CA ASP A 72 12.00 -16.94 -25.62
C ASP A 72 11.77 -15.45 -25.28
N GLY A 73 11.81 -15.09 -23.99
CA GLY A 73 11.58 -13.73 -23.47
C GLY A 73 10.11 -13.37 -23.30
N THR A 74 9.18 -14.28 -23.55
CA THR A 74 7.75 -14.04 -23.28
C THR A 74 7.41 -14.36 -21.82
N MET A 75 6.27 -13.84 -21.35
CA MET A 75 5.70 -14.18 -20.06
C MET A 75 4.41 -14.98 -20.27
N ARG A 76 4.22 -16.04 -19.48
CA ARG A 76 3.01 -16.86 -19.47
C ARG A 76 2.46 -16.95 -18.04
N THR A 77 1.15 -17.14 -17.95
CA THR A 77 0.52 -17.47 -16.66
C THR A 77 0.75 -18.94 -16.32
N VAL A 78 0.85 -19.25 -15.03
CA VAL A 78 0.76 -20.63 -14.55
C VAL A 78 -0.61 -21.21 -14.97
N PRO A 79 -0.67 -22.45 -15.49
CA PRO A 79 -1.92 -23.11 -15.83
C PRO A 79 -2.91 -23.13 -14.66
N VAL A 80 -4.21 -22.96 -14.94
CA VAL A 80 -5.25 -22.87 -13.89
C VAL A 80 -5.30 -24.14 -13.06
N GLU A 81 -4.98 -25.29 -13.67
CA GLU A 81 -4.96 -26.60 -13.03
C GLU A 81 -3.85 -26.75 -11.98
N GLU A 82 -2.82 -25.91 -12.05
CA GLU A 82 -1.71 -25.86 -11.09
C GLU A 82 -1.94 -24.85 -9.95
N LEU A 83 -3.08 -24.17 -9.94
CA LEU A 83 -3.42 -23.24 -8.87
C LEU A 83 -4.14 -23.94 -7.71
N PRO A 84 -3.93 -23.51 -6.47
CA PRO A 84 -3.11 -22.37 -6.06
C PRO A 84 -1.62 -22.64 -6.17
N LEU A 85 -0.85 -21.64 -6.64
CA LEU A 85 0.60 -21.71 -6.62
C LEU A 85 1.10 -21.55 -5.17
N GLU A 86 1.70 -22.60 -4.63
CA GLU A 86 2.20 -22.63 -3.25
C GLU A 86 3.68 -22.25 -3.17
N LEU A 87 4.06 -21.61 -2.06
CA LEU A 87 5.46 -21.34 -1.77
C LEU A 87 6.21 -22.63 -1.44
N PRO A 88 7.43 -22.84 -1.97
CA PRO A 88 8.22 -24.03 -1.68
C PRO A 88 8.74 -23.99 -0.25
N ALA A 89 8.78 -25.14 0.41
CA ALA A 89 9.41 -25.25 1.71
C ALA A 89 10.93 -24.95 1.60
N THR A 90 11.41 -23.99 2.36
CA THR A 90 12.85 -23.66 2.41
C THR A 90 13.31 -23.35 3.83
N LYS A 91 14.61 -23.53 4.07
CA LYS A 91 15.29 -23.06 5.29
C LYS A 91 16.18 -21.84 5.01
N ASN A 92 16.33 -21.46 3.73
CA ASN A 92 17.15 -20.33 3.32
C ASN A 92 16.24 -19.15 2.91
N PHE A 93 16.18 -18.15 3.76
CA PHE A 93 15.42 -16.91 3.54
C PHE A 93 16.32 -15.72 3.17
N GLN A 94 17.60 -15.97 2.88
CA GLN A 94 18.52 -14.92 2.46
C GLN A 94 18.24 -14.55 0.99
N PRO A 95 18.45 -13.30 0.61
CA PRO A 95 18.44 -12.90 -0.80
C PRO A 95 19.40 -13.78 -1.60
N HIS A 96 19.05 -14.04 -2.85
CA HIS A 96 19.96 -14.73 -3.78
C HIS A 96 21.16 -13.84 -4.11
N ASP A 97 22.30 -14.43 -4.45
CA ASP A 97 23.55 -13.71 -4.76
C ASP A 97 23.41 -12.74 -5.94
N SER A 98 22.46 -12.99 -6.85
CA SER A 98 22.09 -12.06 -7.93
C SER A 98 21.30 -10.82 -7.50
N GLY A 99 20.91 -10.74 -6.21
CA GLY A 99 20.02 -9.71 -5.68
C GLY A 99 18.51 -10.02 -5.87
N GLU A 100 18.17 -11.19 -6.38
CA GLU A 100 16.79 -11.64 -6.49
C GLU A 100 16.21 -12.08 -5.13
N SER A 101 14.92 -12.34 -5.11
CA SER A 101 14.17 -12.86 -3.98
C SER A 101 14.77 -14.18 -3.45
N PRO A 102 14.57 -14.50 -2.15
CA PRO A 102 14.93 -15.80 -1.59
C PRO A 102 14.36 -17.01 -2.37
N LEU A 103 13.27 -16.86 -3.09
CA LEU A 103 12.69 -17.91 -3.95
C LEU A 103 13.63 -18.33 -5.09
N ALA A 104 14.55 -17.46 -5.50
CA ALA A 104 15.57 -17.80 -6.50
C ALA A 104 16.55 -18.87 -6.02
N ASN A 105 16.63 -19.15 -4.71
CA ASN A 105 17.42 -20.25 -4.14
C ASN A 105 16.69 -21.61 -4.19
N CYS A 106 15.44 -21.65 -4.67
CA CYS A 106 14.61 -22.86 -4.71
C CYS A 106 14.55 -23.40 -6.15
N GLU A 107 15.66 -23.91 -6.66
CA GLU A 107 15.82 -24.30 -8.06
C GLU A 107 14.73 -25.28 -8.53
N ASP A 108 14.40 -26.31 -7.74
CA ASP A 108 13.38 -27.31 -8.08
C ASP A 108 11.98 -26.70 -8.24
N TRP A 109 11.68 -25.61 -7.52
CA TRP A 109 10.42 -24.90 -7.66
C TRP A 109 10.46 -23.87 -8.79
N LEU A 110 11.63 -23.29 -9.00
CA LEU A 110 11.85 -22.18 -9.92
C LEU A 110 11.71 -22.61 -11.39
N GLU A 111 12.36 -23.74 -11.73
CA GLU A 111 12.35 -24.28 -13.08
C GLU A 111 11.02 -24.97 -13.40
N VAL A 112 10.43 -24.63 -14.55
CA VAL A 112 9.12 -25.16 -14.95
C VAL A 112 9.07 -25.31 -16.47
N GLU A 113 8.24 -26.25 -16.92
CA GLU A 113 7.96 -26.46 -18.34
C GLU A 113 6.47 -26.23 -18.61
N ILE A 114 6.16 -25.37 -19.58
CA ILE A 114 4.79 -25.09 -20.04
C ILE A 114 4.73 -25.38 -21.54
N ASP A 115 3.84 -26.27 -21.95
CA ASP A 115 3.65 -26.68 -23.34
C ASP A 115 4.97 -27.14 -24.02
N GLY A 116 5.82 -27.85 -23.29
CA GLY A 116 7.10 -28.33 -23.81
C GLY A 116 8.20 -27.28 -23.94
N GLN A 117 7.98 -26.08 -23.39
CA GLN A 117 8.94 -24.99 -23.35
C GLN A 117 9.38 -24.70 -21.92
N LYS A 118 10.67 -24.56 -21.72
CA LYS A 118 11.24 -24.23 -20.42
C LYS A 118 11.00 -22.77 -20.06
N GLY A 119 10.81 -22.54 -18.78
CA GLY A 119 10.67 -21.22 -18.22
C GLY A 119 11.06 -21.20 -16.74
N ARG A 120 11.05 -20.02 -16.18
CA ARG A 120 11.43 -19.74 -14.80
C ARG A 120 10.31 -18.96 -14.12
N ARG A 121 9.81 -19.46 -12.98
CA ARG A 121 8.75 -18.79 -12.21
C ARG A 121 9.22 -17.41 -11.73
N GLU A 122 8.26 -16.49 -11.62
CA GLU A 122 8.51 -15.18 -10.97
C GLU A 122 8.94 -15.41 -9.51
N THR A 123 10.03 -14.78 -9.10
CA THR A 123 10.60 -14.92 -7.75
C THR A 123 10.11 -13.86 -6.78
N ASN A 124 9.55 -12.76 -7.26
CA ASN A 124 8.92 -11.77 -6.40
C ASN A 124 7.59 -12.30 -5.87
N THR A 125 7.20 -11.83 -4.71
CA THR A 125 5.89 -12.12 -4.11
C THR A 125 5.09 -10.84 -3.91
N MET A 126 3.80 -11.00 -3.61
CA MET A 126 2.90 -9.92 -3.23
C MET A 126 2.71 -9.94 -1.70
N PRO A 127 3.59 -9.29 -0.91
CA PRO A 127 3.59 -9.41 0.54
C PRO A 127 2.60 -8.48 1.22
N GLN A 128 2.45 -8.66 2.54
CA GLN A 128 1.71 -7.78 3.44
C GLN A 128 0.21 -7.70 3.11
N TRP A 129 -0.24 -6.54 2.58
CA TRP A 129 -1.65 -6.24 2.36
C TRP A 129 -2.26 -6.88 1.11
N ALA A 130 -1.47 -7.57 0.30
CA ALA A 130 -1.97 -8.21 -0.91
C ALA A 130 -2.99 -9.32 -0.61
N GLY A 131 -2.74 -10.15 0.40
CA GLY A 131 -3.68 -11.19 0.82
C GLY A 131 -4.94 -10.63 1.46
N SER A 132 -4.81 -9.59 2.28
CA SER A 132 -5.96 -8.96 2.95
C SER A 132 -6.67 -7.89 2.13
N CYS A 133 -6.17 -7.50 0.96
CA CYS A 133 -6.73 -6.41 0.18
C CYS A 133 -8.15 -6.68 -0.35
N TRP A 134 -8.58 -7.91 -0.39
CA TRP A 134 -9.90 -8.33 -0.90
C TRP A 134 -10.77 -9.06 0.12
N TYR A 135 -10.39 -9.11 1.41
CA TYR A 135 -11.11 -9.86 2.45
C TYR A 135 -12.60 -9.48 2.54
N TYR A 136 -12.94 -8.20 2.36
CA TYR A 136 -14.30 -7.70 2.41
C TYR A 136 -15.22 -8.33 1.35
N ILE A 137 -14.66 -8.74 0.21
CA ILE A 137 -15.39 -9.49 -0.81
C ILE A 137 -15.62 -10.94 -0.34
N ARG A 138 -14.59 -11.60 0.15
CA ARG A 138 -14.67 -13.01 0.61
C ARG A 138 -15.62 -13.15 1.80
N TYR A 139 -15.72 -12.16 2.69
CA TYR A 139 -16.65 -12.17 3.81
C TYR A 139 -18.12 -12.21 3.41
N ILE A 140 -18.45 -11.72 2.22
CA ILE A 140 -19.82 -11.77 1.69
C ILE A 140 -20.24 -13.23 1.37
N ASP A 141 -19.29 -14.03 0.87
CA ASP A 141 -19.55 -15.40 0.43
C ASP A 141 -18.36 -16.32 0.75
N PRO A 142 -18.12 -16.63 2.05
CA PRO A 142 -16.87 -17.24 2.51
C PRO A 142 -16.71 -18.70 2.11
N HIS A 143 -17.79 -19.39 1.75
CA HIS A 143 -17.79 -20.81 1.43
C HIS A 143 -17.88 -21.11 -0.08
N ASN A 144 -17.82 -20.09 -0.92
CA ASN A 144 -17.86 -20.26 -2.36
C ASN A 144 -16.54 -20.83 -2.87
N SER A 145 -16.55 -22.05 -3.41
CA SER A 145 -15.39 -22.73 -3.97
C SER A 145 -15.20 -22.48 -5.47
N GLU A 146 -16.24 -21.96 -6.15
CA GLU A 146 -16.25 -21.84 -7.60
C GLU A 146 -15.76 -20.47 -8.10
N GLN A 147 -15.99 -19.44 -7.30
CA GLN A 147 -15.64 -18.06 -7.67
C GLN A 147 -15.35 -17.20 -6.44
N ILE A 148 -14.82 -16.02 -6.67
CA ILE A 148 -14.43 -15.06 -5.61
C ILE A 148 -15.62 -14.72 -4.70
N CYS A 149 -16.83 -14.60 -5.26
CA CYS A 149 -18.11 -14.37 -4.56
C CYS A 149 -19.25 -14.47 -5.58
N ASP A 150 -20.46 -14.84 -5.16
CA ASP A 150 -21.65 -14.80 -6.00
C ASP A 150 -21.90 -13.36 -6.49
N PRO A 151 -22.03 -13.11 -7.82
CA PRO A 151 -22.24 -11.79 -8.38
C PRO A 151 -23.47 -11.06 -7.83
N LYS A 152 -24.55 -11.78 -7.48
CA LYS A 152 -25.76 -11.16 -6.91
C LYS A 152 -25.51 -10.68 -5.47
N LEU A 153 -24.67 -11.38 -4.73
CA LEU A 153 -24.26 -10.95 -3.39
C LEU A 153 -23.32 -9.75 -3.47
N LEU A 154 -22.38 -9.73 -4.43
CA LEU A 154 -21.55 -8.56 -4.69
C LEU A 154 -22.37 -7.32 -4.99
N ASP A 155 -23.35 -7.43 -5.90
CA ASP A 155 -24.25 -6.32 -6.26
C ASP A 155 -25.07 -5.79 -5.07
N LYS A 156 -25.39 -6.67 -4.11
CA LYS A 156 -26.19 -6.29 -2.94
C LYS A 156 -25.36 -5.64 -1.84
N TRP A 157 -24.10 -6.09 -1.63
CA TRP A 157 -23.32 -5.73 -0.47
C TRP A 157 -22.19 -4.72 -0.75
N LEU A 158 -21.84 -4.50 -2.01
CA LEU A 158 -20.84 -3.51 -2.40
C LEU A 158 -21.50 -2.24 -2.97
N PRO A 159 -20.87 -1.07 -2.76
CA PRO A 159 -19.69 -0.82 -1.95
C PRO A 159 -19.97 -0.96 -0.44
N VAL A 160 -18.94 -1.28 0.34
CA VAL A 160 -19.04 -1.36 1.81
C VAL A 160 -19.44 0.00 2.38
N ASP A 161 -20.44 0.02 3.27
CA ASP A 161 -21.03 1.27 3.79
C ASP A 161 -20.05 2.07 4.63
N LEU A 162 -19.31 1.39 5.52
CA LEU A 162 -18.43 2.02 6.48
C LEU A 162 -17.14 1.23 6.66
N TYR A 163 -16.02 1.90 6.47
CA TYR A 163 -14.67 1.42 6.82
C TYR A 163 -14.17 2.20 8.04
N VAL A 164 -13.84 1.48 9.11
CA VAL A 164 -13.25 2.06 10.32
C VAL A 164 -11.82 1.56 10.45
N GLY A 165 -10.86 2.47 10.51
CA GLY A 165 -9.46 2.09 10.61
C GLY A 165 -8.54 3.30 10.76
N GLY A 166 -7.32 3.07 11.29
CA GLY A 166 -6.31 4.10 11.50
C GLY A 166 -5.89 4.81 10.22
N ALA A 167 -5.47 6.05 10.37
CA ALA A 167 -5.03 6.89 9.25
C ALA A 167 -3.83 6.30 8.48
N GLU A 168 -3.01 5.46 9.12
CA GLU A 168 -1.89 4.74 8.51
C GLU A 168 -2.30 3.85 7.34
N HIS A 169 -3.54 3.34 7.35
CA HIS A 169 -4.06 2.51 6.27
C HIS A 169 -4.27 3.25 4.95
N ALA A 170 -4.21 4.59 4.94
CA ALA A 170 -4.25 5.37 3.70
C ALA A 170 -3.16 4.96 2.69
N VAL A 171 -1.97 4.59 3.19
CA VAL A 171 -0.84 4.10 2.38
C VAL A 171 -0.59 2.59 2.53
N LEU A 172 -1.40 1.89 3.31
CA LEU A 172 -1.33 0.46 3.58
C LEU A 172 -2.56 -0.24 2.99
N HIS A 173 -3.44 -0.78 3.82
CA HIS A 173 -4.59 -1.57 3.39
C HIS A 173 -5.51 -0.83 2.39
N LEU A 174 -5.81 0.44 2.62
CA LEU A 174 -6.69 1.21 1.71
C LEU A 174 -6.10 1.37 0.31
N LEU A 175 -4.78 1.59 0.20
CA LEU A 175 -4.12 1.69 -1.09
C LEU A 175 -4.21 0.37 -1.86
N TYR A 176 -3.89 -0.76 -1.20
CA TYR A 176 -3.96 -2.09 -1.79
C TYR A 176 -5.38 -2.49 -2.17
N SER A 177 -6.35 -2.29 -1.27
CA SER A 177 -7.74 -2.67 -1.51
C SER A 177 -8.37 -1.85 -2.64
N ARG A 178 -8.10 -0.55 -2.71
CA ARG A 178 -8.60 0.29 -3.81
C ARG A 178 -7.98 -0.07 -5.14
N PHE A 179 -6.67 -0.33 -5.18
CA PHE A 179 -6.00 -0.79 -6.40
C PHE A 179 -6.61 -2.11 -6.88
N TRP A 180 -6.70 -3.11 -6.01
CA TRP A 180 -7.25 -4.42 -6.35
C TRP A 180 -8.71 -4.35 -6.77
N HIS A 181 -9.52 -3.55 -6.08
CA HIS A 181 -10.92 -3.32 -6.44
C HIS A 181 -11.08 -2.71 -7.82
N LYS A 182 -10.21 -1.77 -8.21
CA LYS A 182 -10.21 -1.19 -9.56
C LYS A 182 -9.83 -2.22 -10.63
N VAL A 183 -8.89 -3.11 -10.35
CA VAL A 183 -8.58 -4.24 -11.24
C VAL A 183 -9.81 -5.15 -11.38
N LEU A 184 -10.48 -5.51 -10.29
CA LEU A 184 -11.71 -6.31 -10.33
C LEU A 184 -12.85 -5.60 -11.07
N TYR A 185 -12.93 -4.28 -10.96
CA TYR A 185 -13.89 -3.48 -11.74
C TYR A 185 -13.57 -3.53 -13.24
N ASP A 186 -12.33 -3.35 -13.62
CA ASP A 186 -11.88 -3.40 -15.02
C ASP A 186 -12.08 -4.81 -15.63
N CYS A 187 -11.93 -5.85 -14.80
CA CYS A 187 -12.25 -7.23 -15.18
C CYS A 187 -13.75 -7.56 -15.19
N GLY A 188 -14.62 -6.64 -14.79
CA GLY A 188 -16.07 -6.84 -14.75
C GLY A 188 -16.58 -7.72 -13.60
N VAL A 189 -15.74 -7.98 -12.58
CA VAL A 189 -16.10 -8.79 -11.41
C VAL A 189 -16.97 -8.01 -10.44
N VAL A 190 -16.69 -6.73 -10.24
CA VAL A 190 -17.48 -5.81 -9.41
C VAL A 190 -18.02 -4.66 -10.25
N LYS A 191 -19.18 -4.10 -9.87
CA LYS A 191 -19.83 -3.01 -10.63
C LYS A 191 -19.58 -1.63 -10.09
N CYS A 192 -19.16 -1.50 -8.83
CA CYS A 192 -18.80 -0.22 -8.22
C CYS A 192 -17.31 0.08 -8.39
N LYS A 193 -16.97 1.34 -8.61
CA LYS A 193 -15.58 1.78 -8.83
C LYS A 193 -14.77 1.91 -7.56
N GLU A 194 -15.42 2.11 -6.42
CA GLU A 194 -14.79 2.29 -5.12
C GLU A 194 -15.30 1.25 -4.12
N PRO A 195 -14.42 0.67 -3.30
CA PRO A 195 -14.81 -0.38 -2.35
C PRO A 195 -15.57 0.15 -1.14
N TRP A 196 -15.35 1.43 -0.76
CA TRP A 196 -15.83 2.03 0.49
C TRP A 196 -16.67 3.27 0.22
N GLN A 197 -17.82 3.40 0.88
CA GLN A 197 -18.65 4.61 0.80
C GLN A 197 -18.20 5.69 1.78
N ARG A 198 -17.87 5.28 3.00
CA ARG A 198 -17.47 6.18 4.07
C ARG A 198 -16.28 5.62 4.83
N LEU A 199 -15.32 6.50 5.11
CA LEU A 199 -14.12 6.21 5.88
C LEU A 199 -14.20 7.00 7.20
N VAL A 200 -13.96 6.30 8.32
CA VAL A 200 -13.81 6.90 9.63
C VAL A 200 -12.47 6.48 10.21
N HIS A 201 -11.62 7.46 10.48
CA HIS A 201 -10.36 7.23 11.19
C HIS A 201 -10.57 7.40 12.68
N GLN A 202 -10.27 6.37 13.48
CA GLN A 202 -10.17 6.55 14.91
C GLN A 202 -8.93 7.38 15.26
N GLY A 203 -9.07 8.22 16.29
CA GLY A 203 -7.96 8.96 16.87
C GLY A 203 -6.96 8.05 17.59
N MET A 204 -5.83 8.62 17.93
CA MET A 204 -4.77 7.90 18.63
C MET A 204 -4.95 8.04 20.14
N ILE A 205 -4.82 6.95 20.89
CA ILE A 205 -4.68 6.99 22.33
C ILE A 205 -3.22 7.30 22.66
N LEU A 206 -3.02 8.43 23.30
CA LEU A 206 -1.71 8.95 23.69
C LEU A 206 -1.35 8.48 25.11
N GLY A 207 -0.08 8.54 25.46
CA GLY A 207 0.37 8.36 26.84
C GLY A 207 -0.10 9.51 27.75
N ASP A 208 0.11 9.38 29.06
CA ASP A 208 -0.36 10.31 30.08
C ASP A 208 0.08 11.78 29.86
N ASN A 209 1.18 11.99 29.16
CA ASN A 209 1.77 13.31 28.85
C ASN A 209 1.40 13.83 27.45
N ASN A 210 0.34 13.34 26.83
CA ASN A 210 -0.08 13.64 25.45
C ASN A 210 0.95 13.27 24.38
N GLU A 211 1.88 12.37 24.67
CA GLU A 211 2.84 11.90 23.70
C GLU A 211 2.42 10.56 23.10
N LYS A 212 2.81 10.32 21.84
CA LYS A 212 2.59 9.02 21.21
C LYS A 212 3.23 7.91 22.04
N MET A 213 2.48 6.86 22.32
CA MET A 213 3.01 5.68 22.98
C MET A 213 4.07 5.00 22.13
N SER A 214 5.20 4.64 22.73
CA SER A 214 6.26 3.87 22.09
C SER A 214 7.04 3.04 23.09
N LYS A 215 7.54 1.88 22.66
CA LYS A 215 8.38 1.01 23.51
C LYS A 215 9.65 1.72 23.97
N SER A 216 10.25 2.54 23.11
CA SER A 216 11.47 3.30 23.43
C SER A 216 11.27 4.37 24.50
N ARG A 217 10.04 4.86 24.68
CA ARG A 217 9.68 5.84 25.71
C ARG A 217 9.18 5.21 27.00
N GLY A 218 8.88 3.91 27.01
CA GLY A 218 8.36 3.19 28.15
C GLY A 218 6.96 3.63 28.60
N ASN A 219 6.20 4.31 27.74
CA ASN A 219 4.86 4.84 28.04
C ASN A 219 3.73 4.03 27.37
N VAL A 220 3.99 2.79 27.00
CA VAL A 220 3.00 1.90 26.38
C VAL A 220 2.10 1.32 27.44
N VAL A 221 0.78 1.42 27.25
CA VAL A 221 -0.22 0.69 27.99
C VAL A 221 -0.54 -0.60 27.25
N ASN A 222 -0.30 -1.75 27.90
CA ASN A 222 -0.62 -3.04 27.31
C ASN A 222 -2.08 -3.43 27.63
N PRO A 223 -2.93 -3.66 26.64
CA PRO A 223 -4.31 -4.10 26.86
C PRO A 223 -4.43 -5.37 27.73
N ASP A 224 -3.52 -6.34 27.58
CA ASP A 224 -3.56 -7.59 28.35
C ASP A 224 -3.41 -7.33 29.86
N ASP A 225 -2.53 -6.40 30.25
CA ASP A 225 -2.33 -6.03 31.66
C ASP A 225 -3.60 -5.35 32.23
N ILE A 226 -4.28 -4.55 31.41
CA ILE A 226 -5.54 -3.91 31.80
C ILE A 226 -6.65 -4.94 31.91
N VAL A 227 -6.75 -5.87 30.98
CA VAL A 227 -7.73 -6.96 31.01
C VAL A 227 -7.51 -7.81 32.25
N ALA A 228 -6.29 -8.14 32.61
CA ALA A 228 -5.96 -8.91 33.82
C ALA A 228 -6.31 -8.19 35.12
N SER A 229 -6.10 -6.87 35.17
CA SER A 229 -6.31 -6.07 36.38
C SER A 229 -7.73 -5.52 36.54
N HIS A 230 -8.39 -5.08 35.47
CA HIS A 230 -9.69 -4.38 35.52
C HIS A 230 -10.80 -5.12 34.74
N GLY A 231 -10.47 -6.13 33.95
CA GLY A 231 -11.41 -6.83 33.10
C GLY A 231 -11.60 -6.16 31.71
N ALA A 232 -11.93 -6.97 30.71
CA ALA A 232 -12.12 -6.53 29.34
C ALA A 232 -13.26 -5.52 29.21
N ASP A 233 -14.36 -5.70 29.95
CA ASP A 233 -15.52 -4.80 29.87
C ASP A 233 -15.19 -3.40 30.39
N SER A 234 -14.33 -3.30 31.41
CA SER A 234 -13.86 -2.00 31.92
C SER A 234 -13.04 -1.25 30.89
N LEU A 235 -12.13 -1.95 30.20
CA LEU A 235 -11.32 -1.37 29.15
C LEU A 235 -12.20 -0.88 27.97
N ARG A 236 -13.08 -1.73 27.48
CA ARG A 236 -13.98 -1.40 26.37
C ARG A 236 -14.90 -0.23 26.68
N LEU A 237 -15.48 -0.22 27.91
CA LEU A 237 -16.32 0.89 28.36
C LEU A 237 -15.53 2.19 28.44
N TYR A 238 -14.31 2.13 28.97
CA TYR A 238 -13.45 3.29 29.11
C TYR A 238 -13.08 3.87 27.75
N GLU A 239 -12.66 3.05 26.77
CA GLU A 239 -12.32 3.50 25.42
C GLU A 239 -13.51 4.17 24.72
N MET A 240 -14.72 3.64 24.87
CA MET A 240 -15.92 4.27 24.31
C MET A 240 -16.31 5.57 25.03
N PHE A 241 -15.94 5.70 26.29
CA PHE A 241 -16.28 6.87 27.13
C PHE A 241 -15.26 8.01 27.00
N MET A 242 -14.02 7.73 26.56
CA MET A 242 -12.93 8.74 26.50
C MET A 242 -13.30 9.99 25.71
N GLY A 243 -14.06 9.84 24.62
CA GLY A 243 -14.45 10.97 23.76
C GLY A 243 -14.83 10.54 22.34
N PRO A 244 -14.96 11.50 21.41
CA PRO A 244 -15.25 11.20 20.01
C PRO A 244 -14.22 10.26 19.41
N LEU A 245 -14.70 9.32 18.59
CA LEU A 245 -13.86 8.27 17.99
C LEU A 245 -12.65 8.84 17.20
N GLU A 246 -12.84 9.96 16.54
CA GLU A 246 -11.83 10.58 15.69
C GLU A 246 -10.81 11.43 16.48
N ALA A 247 -11.05 11.70 17.75
CA ALA A 247 -10.18 12.51 18.58
C ALA A 247 -8.98 11.71 19.12
N SER A 248 -7.79 12.33 19.08
CA SER A 248 -6.64 11.81 19.82
C SER A 248 -6.74 12.26 21.28
N LEU A 249 -6.69 11.31 22.20
CA LEU A 249 -6.96 11.54 23.61
C LEU A 249 -5.87 10.88 24.48
N PRO A 250 -5.46 11.51 25.60
CA PRO A 250 -4.51 10.89 26.52
C PRO A 250 -5.15 9.75 27.30
N TRP A 251 -4.39 8.70 27.54
CA TRP A 251 -4.76 7.66 28.48
C TRP A 251 -4.92 8.22 29.90
N SER A 252 -5.91 7.74 30.63
CA SER A 252 -6.12 8.10 32.04
C SER A 252 -6.50 6.87 32.87
N THR A 253 -5.62 6.45 33.75
CA THR A 253 -5.88 5.34 34.69
C THR A 253 -7.05 5.64 35.62
N ASN A 254 -7.20 6.91 36.03
CA ASN A 254 -8.36 7.32 36.86
C ASN A 254 -9.69 7.16 36.11
N GLY A 255 -9.71 7.42 34.80
CA GLY A 255 -10.91 7.21 33.99
C GLY A 255 -11.27 5.71 33.86
N LEU A 256 -10.26 4.86 33.73
CA LEU A 256 -10.42 3.40 33.73
C LEU A 256 -11.01 2.90 35.05
N ASP A 257 -10.46 3.35 36.20
CA ASP A 257 -10.98 3.02 37.54
C ASP A 257 -12.43 3.46 37.71
N GLY A 258 -12.77 4.62 37.13
CA GLY A 258 -14.15 5.12 37.14
C GLY A 258 -15.11 4.19 36.40
N SER A 259 -14.68 3.70 35.21
CA SER A 259 -15.44 2.73 34.40
C SER A 259 -15.62 1.41 35.15
N ARG A 260 -14.57 0.90 35.80
CA ARG A 260 -14.67 -0.32 36.64
C ARG A 260 -15.65 -0.16 37.77
N LYS A 261 -15.56 0.92 38.54
CA LYS A 261 -16.50 1.21 39.65
C LYS A 261 -17.95 1.35 39.20
N TRP A 262 -18.16 1.83 37.98
CA TRP A 262 -19.51 1.91 37.40
C TRP A 262 -20.07 0.52 37.07
N LEU A 263 -19.26 -0.38 36.53
CA LEU A 263 -19.66 -1.76 36.24
C LEU A 263 -19.92 -2.58 37.50
N ASP A 264 -19.22 -2.31 38.60
CA ASP A 264 -19.37 -3.01 39.87
C ASP A 264 -20.67 -2.59 40.67
N ARG A 265 -21.36 -1.52 40.27
CA ARG A 265 -22.62 -1.04 40.83
C ARG A 265 -23.85 -1.62 40.18
#